data_27958c562aa482939a7a92bba8dd724f
#
_entry.id   27958c562aa482939a7a92bba8dd724f
#
_cell.length_a   1.000
_cell.length_b   1.000
_cell.length_c   1.000
_cell.angle_alpha   90.00
_cell.angle_beta   90.00
_cell.angle_gamma   90.00
#
_symmetry.space_group_name_H-M   'P 1'
#
loop_
_entity.id
_entity.type
_entity.pdbx_description
1 polymer ?
#
loop_
_entity_poly.entity_id
_entity_poly.type
_entity_poly.pdbx_seq_one_letter_code
_entity_poly.pdbx_strand_id
1 'polypeptide(L)'
;INAPQLRKELEYTGAIFQTTIDSEVIAYYIARERLNSQSAEEAVRRACQRLKGAYALVVTSPRKLIGARDPYGFKPLCIGKRDNSYIITSETCALDTIGATFVRDVLPGEVVTISPEKGIESDMTMALPKEKEARCIFEYIYFARPDSHIDGVSVYASRIKAGKFLAQDSPVEADLVTGVPESGNAAALGYSLASGIPYGTAFVKNSYVGRTFIKPKQSSRESSVQVKLNVLREAVAGKRVIMIDDSIVRGTTSDRIVRMLRDAGATEVHVRISSPPFLWPCYFGTDIPAREQLIAYNRTIEEICQIIGADSLGYLGIDRLKEMAEGLPICT
;
A
#
# COMPACT_ATOMS: atom_id res chain seq x y z
N ILE A 1 7.17 8.82 -10.12
CA ILE A 1 7.52 10.23 -10.40
C ILE A 1 7.60 10.48 -11.90
N ASN A 2 7.82 11.74 -12.30
CA ASN A 2 8.05 12.16 -13.70
C ASN A 2 9.46 11.79 -14.24
N ALA A 3 9.98 10.62 -13.88
CA ALA A 3 11.33 10.16 -14.23
C ALA A 3 11.64 10.18 -15.73
N PRO A 4 10.75 9.77 -16.66
CA PRO A 4 11.04 9.80 -18.09
C PRO A 4 11.35 11.22 -18.63
N GLN A 5 10.65 12.23 -18.13
CA GLN A 5 10.91 13.63 -18.48
C GLN A 5 12.27 14.09 -17.95
N LEU A 6 12.51 13.86 -16.66
CA LEU A 6 13.75 14.28 -16.00
C LEU A 6 14.98 13.56 -16.57
N ARG A 7 14.84 12.29 -16.94
CA ARG A 7 15.88 11.51 -17.61
C ARG A 7 16.30 12.18 -18.92
N LYS A 8 15.34 12.52 -19.79
CA LYS A 8 15.63 13.20 -21.06
C LYS A 8 16.36 14.54 -20.86
N GLU A 9 15.96 15.32 -19.86
CA GLU A 9 16.63 16.58 -19.52
C GLU A 9 18.09 16.38 -19.10
N LEU A 10 18.38 15.29 -18.36
CA LEU A 10 19.72 14.96 -17.91
C LEU A 10 20.57 14.37 -19.06
N GLU A 11 20.03 13.47 -19.87
CA GLU A 11 20.70 12.89 -21.04
C GLU A 11 21.10 13.99 -22.04
N TYR A 12 20.24 14.99 -22.26
CA TYR A 12 20.55 16.13 -23.12
C TYR A 12 21.77 16.93 -22.63
N THR A 13 22.05 16.89 -21.32
CA THR A 13 23.23 17.55 -20.72
C THR A 13 24.40 16.58 -20.49
N GLY A 14 24.36 15.37 -21.08
CA GLY A 14 25.46 14.41 -21.09
C GLY A 14 25.42 13.35 -19.98
N ALA A 15 24.34 13.22 -19.23
CA ALA A 15 24.21 12.13 -18.26
C ALA A 15 24.05 10.77 -18.94
N ILE A 16 24.74 9.76 -18.42
CA ILE A 16 24.69 8.38 -18.92
C ILE A 16 24.08 7.50 -17.84
N PHE A 17 22.88 6.96 -18.09
CA PHE A 17 22.17 6.10 -17.16
C PHE A 17 22.49 4.62 -17.40
N GLN A 18 22.60 3.86 -16.33
CA GLN A 18 22.89 2.43 -16.38
C GLN A 18 21.65 1.56 -16.14
N THR A 19 20.59 2.13 -15.57
CA THR A 19 19.35 1.44 -15.26
C THR A 19 18.13 2.21 -15.78
N THR A 20 16.96 1.61 -15.67
CA THR A 20 15.66 2.26 -15.99
C THR A 20 14.92 2.74 -14.75
N ILE A 21 15.50 2.57 -13.56
CA ILE A 21 14.85 2.93 -12.30
C ILE A 21 14.83 4.45 -12.08
N ASP A 22 13.78 4.93 -11.45
CA ASP A 22 13.56 6.34 -11.18
C ASP A 22 14.50 6.92 -10.11
N SER A 23 14.93 6.10 -9.15
CA SER A 23 15.87 6.51 -8.11
C SER A 23 17.24 6.92 -8.67
N GLU A 24 17.70 6.32 -9.78
CA GLU A 24 18.91 6.76 -10.45
C GLU A 24 18.76 8.18 -11.00
N VAL A 25 17.59 8.50 -11.58
CA VAL A 25 17.28 9.86 -12.06
C VAL A 25 17.29 10.85 -10.91
N ILE A 26 16.71 10.49 -9.76
CA ILE A 26 16.73 11.35 -8.56
C ILE A 26 18.17 11.61 -8.09
N ALA A 27 18.98 10.57 -8.03
CA ALA A 27 20.40 10.69 -7.61
C ALA A 27 21.19 11.63 -8.52
N TYR A 28 21.04 11.52 -9.84
CA TYR A 28 21.66 12.43 -10.80
C TYR A 28 21.17 13.88 -10.64
N TYR A 29 19.87 14.08 -10.40
CA TYR A 29 19.32 15.39 -10.15
C TYR A 29 19.89 16.04 -8.89
N ILE A 30 19.97 15.30 -7.78
CA ILE A 30 20.58 15.76 -6.53
C ILE A 30 22.06 16.10 -6.76
N ALA A 31 22.82 15.27 -7.48
CA ALA A 31 24.20 15.52 -7.79
C ALA A 31 24.39 16.81 -8.63
N ARG A 32 23.52 17.03 -9.62
CA ARG A 32 23.52 18.27 -10.42
C ARG A 32 23.20 19.50 -9.58
N GLU A 33 22.17 19.45 -8.77
CA GLU A 33 21.81 20.57 -7.90
C GLU A 33 22.91 20.84 -6.86
N ARG A 34 23.67 19.81 -6.44
CA ARG A 34 24.78 19.98 -5.50
C ARG A 34 25.88 20.89 -6.03
N LEU A 35 26.06 20.98 -7.34
CA LEU A 35 27.05 21.89 -7.96
C LEU A 35 26.70 23.38 -7.73
N ASN A 36 25.41 23.68 -7.55
CA ASN A 36 24.90 25.05 -7.41
C ASN A 36 24.27 25.32 -6.03
N SER A 37 24.47 24.42 -5.06
CA SER A 37 23.91 24.52 -3.71
C SER A 37 25.04 24.69 -2.68
N GLN A 38 24.74 25.42 -1.60
CA GLN A 38 25.69 25.59 -0.51
C GLN A 38 25.80 24.35 0.39
N SER A 39 24.73 23.52 0.43
CA SER A 39 24.65 22.34 1.28
C SER A 39 23.97 21.16 0.59
N ALA A 40 24.11 19.94 1.16
CA ALA A 40 23.48 18.74 0.62
C ALA A 40 21.95 18.79 0.75
N GLU A 41 21.43 19.27 1.88
CA GLU A 41 20.01 19.43 2.13
C GLU A 41 19.36 20.42 1.16
N GLU A 42 20.04 21.51 0.83
CA GLU A 42 19.58 22.44 -0.20
C GLU A 42 19.52 21.78 -1.58
N ALA A 43 20.52 20.98 -1.95
CA ALA A 43 20.52 20.21 -3.19
C ALA A 43 19.35 19.22 -3.26
N VAL A 44 19.11 18.49 -2.16
CA VAL A 44 17.96 17.56 -2.07
C VAL A 44 16.64 18.33 -2.23
N ARG A 45 16.45 19.44 -1.53
CA ARG A 45 15.25 20.26 -1.63
C ARG A 45 15.02 20.77 -3.05
N ARG A 46 16.06 21.32 -3.71
CA ARG A 46 15.98 21.81 -5.09
C ARG A 46 15.64 20.69 -6.08
N ALA A 47 16.24 19.51 -5.90
CA ALA A 47 15.91 18.34 -6.71
C ALA A 47 14.44 17.94 -6.48
N CYS A 48 13.98 17.86 -5.24
CA CYS A 48 12.60 17.51 -4.89
C CYS A 48 11.56 18.47 -5.51
N GLN A 49 11.87 19.76 -5.66
CA GLN A 49 11.01 20.74 -6.33
C GLN A 49 10.76 20.42 -7.83
N ARG A 50 11.61 19.59 -8.44
CA ARG A 50 11.47 19.14 -9.83
C ARG A 50 10.69 17.82 -9.93
N LEU A 51 10.57 17.09 -8.85
CA LEU A 51 9.86 15.82 -8.82
C LEU A 51 8.35 16.06 -8.81
N LYS A 52 7.64 15.35 -9.68
CA LYS A 52 6.16 15.32 -9.71
C LYS A 52 5.71 13.88 -9.44
N GLY A 53 4.87 13.70 -8.44
CA GLY A 53 4.33 12.40 -8.06
C GLY A 53 4.66 12.02 -6.62
N ALA A 54 4.54 10.73 -6.30
CA ALA A 54 4.70 10.20 -4.97
C ALA A 54 6.14 9.75 -4.70
N TYR A 55 6.70 10.16 -3.58
CA TYR A 55 8.01 9.72 -3.14
C TYR A 55 8.22 9.87 -1.63
N ALA A 56 9.05 8.99 -1.10
CA ALA A 56 9.68 9.14 0.21
C ALA A 56 11.17 8.81 0.03
N LEU A 57 12.05 9.75 0.32
CA LEU A 57 13.48 9.64 0.05
C LEU A 57 14.27 9.69 1.33
N VAL A 58 15.33 8.89 1.38
CA VAL A 58 16.37 9.00 2.39
C VAL A 58 17.72 9.15 1.68
N VAL A 59 18.43 10.22 1.98
CA VAL A 59 19.73 10.55 1.40
C VAL A 59 20.76 10.66 2.52
N THR A 60 21.86 9.96 2.39
CA THR A 60 22.96 10.02 3.35
C THR A 60 24.16 10.78 2.80
N SER A 61 24.81 11.52 3.65
CA SER A 61 26.13 12.11 3.42
C SER A 61 27.05 11.77 4.61
N PRO A 62 28.36 12.05 4.56
CA PRO A 62 29.26 11.70 5.65
C PRO A 62 28.86 12.26 7.03
N ARG A 63 28.09 13.33 7.09
CA ARG A 63 27.72 14.01 8.35
C ARG A 63 26.20 14.26 8.50
N LYS A 64 25.38 13.90 7.50
CA LYS A 64 23.97 14.22 7.52
C LYS A 64 23.12 13.07 7.01
N LEU A 65 21.99 12.86 7.66
CA LEU A 65 20.89 12.04 7.18
C LEU A 65 19.74 12.97 6.79
N ILE A 66 19.28 12.86 5.56
CA ILE A 66 18.25 13.76 5.00
C ILE A 66 17.07 12.91 4.59
N GLY A 67 15.87 13.24 5.08
CA GLY A 67 14.61 12.67 4.64
C GLY A 67 13.82 13.68 3.83
N ALA A 68 13.13 13.24 2.78
CA ALA A 68 12.23 14.10 2.04
C ALA A 68 10.94 13.34 1.70
N ARG A 69 9.80 13.96 2.03
CA ARG A 69 8.47 13.42 1.74
C ARG A 69 7.78 14.27 0.67
N ASP A 70 7.07 13.62 -0.25
CA ASP A 70 6.36 14.32 -1.32
C ASP A 70 5.36 15.37 -0.78
N PRO A 71 5.10 16.45 -1.52
CA PRO A 71 4.27 17.57 -1.03
C PRO A 71 2.81 17.20 -0.74
N TYR A 72 2.30 16.12 -1.34
CA TYR A 72 0.94 15.63 -1.09
C TYR A 72 0.89 14.69 0.12
N GLY A 73 2.05 14.11 0.51
CA GLY A 73 2.13 13.10 1.55
C GLY A 73 1.61 11.73 1.12
N PHE A 74 1.67 11.41 -0.19
CA PHE A 74 1.24 10.10 -0.69
C PHE A 74 1.94 8.95 0.00
N LYS A 75 3.28 9.07 0.15
CA LYS A 75 4.09 8.03 0.76
C LYS A 75 4.46 8.38 2.21
N PRO A 76 4.43 7.39 3.11
CA PRO A 76 4.79 7.61 4.51
C PRO A 76 6.30 7.75 4.70
N LEU A 77 6.68 8.51 5.71
CA LEU A 77 8.05 8.62 6.20
C LEU A 77 8.00 9.06 7.66
N CYS A 78 8.77 8.41 8.53
CA CYS A 78 8.81 8.76 9.95
C CYS A 78 10.22 8.76 10.52
N ILE A 79 10.38 9.39 11.67
CA ILE A 79 11.62 9.52 12.41
C ILE A 79 11.49 8.73 13.71
N GLY A 80 12.48 7.92 14.00
CA GLY A 80 12.69 7.26 15.28
C GLY A 80 14.02 7.61 15.91
N LYS A 81 14.18 7.23 17.17
CA LYS A 81 15.43 7.38 17.93
C LYS A 81 15.74 6.11 18.68
N ARG A 82 16.99 5.68 18.60
CA ARG A 82 17.54 4.62 19.43
C ARG A 82 18.84 5.11 20.02
N ASP A 83 18.92 5.11 21.34
CA ASP A 83 20.04 5.69 22.08
C ASP A 83 20.32 7.13 21.63
N ASN A 84 21.51 7.41 21.13
CA ASN A 84 21.89 8.72 20.59
C ASN A 84 21.74 8.83 19.07
N SER A 85 21.17 7.82 18.40
CA SER A 85 21.06 7.76 16.94
C SER A 85 19.64 8.00 16.47
N TYR A 86 19.47 8.83 15.45
CA TYR A 86 18.19 8.98 14.74
C TYR A 86 18.10 8.03 13.57
N ILE A 87 16.88 7.65 13.26
CA ILE A 87 16.52 6.71 12.19
C ILE A 87 15.42 7.33 11.36
N ILE A 88 15.52 7.21 10.05
CA ILE A 88 14.42 7.56 9.12
C ILE A 88 13.97 6.28 8.45
N THR A 89 12.65 6.02 8.45
CA THR A 89 12.05 4.83 7.85
C THR A 89 10.66 5.15 7.30
N SER A 90 10.16 4.31 6.38
CA SER A 90 8.82 4.46 5.82
C SER A 90 7.70 4.09 6.78
N GLU A 91 7.96 3.15 7.73
CA GLU A 91 6.93 2.58 8.60
C GLU A 91 7.40 2.46 10.04
N THR A 92 6.51 2.70 11.01
CA THR A 92 6.82 2.61 12.44
C THR A 92 7.17 1.20 12.89
N CYS A 93 6.63 0.15 12.24
CA CYS A 93 6.97 -1.23 12.54
C CYS A 93 8.45 -1.56 12.36
N ALA A 94 9.18 -0.82 11.52
CA ALA A 94 10.61 -0.97 11.38
C ALA A 94 11.35 -0.44 12.62
N LEU A 95 10.83 0.61 13.26
CA LEU A 95 11.36 1.15 14.53
C LEU A 95 11.19 0.13 15.65
N ASP A 96 10.00 -0.45 15.76
CA ASP A 96 9.70 -1.49 16.75
C ASP A 96 10.65 -2.69 16.62
N THR A 97 10.89 -3.14 15.37
CA THR A 97 11.77 -4.28 15.07
C THR A 97 13.19 -4.08 15.58
N ILE A 98 13.69 -2.86 15.57
CA ILE A 98 15.06 -2.54 16.02
C ILE A 98 15.12 -1.96 17.44
N GLY A 99 13.99 -1.90 18.14
CA GLY A 99 13.89 -1.33 19.49
C GLY A 99 14.12 0.18 19.53
N ALA A 100 13.71 0.90 18.48
CA ALA A 100 13.77 2.36 18.44
C ALA A 100 12.42 2.97 18.88
N THR A 101 12.48 4.14 19.48
CA THR A 101 11.28 4.91 19.88
C THR A 101 10.85 5.81 18.72
N PHE A 102 9.56 5.81 18.41
CA PHE A 102 8.96 6.76 17.45
C PHE A 102 9.11 8.20 17.98
N VAL A 103 9.54 9.10 17.12
CA VAL A 103 9.67 10.54 17.42
C VAL A 103 8.51 11.30 16.80
N ARG A 104 8.35 11.22 15.47
CA ARG A 104 7.24 11.82 14.71
C ARG A 104 7.24 11.37 13.26
N ASP A 105 6.13 11.58 12.59
CA ASP A 105 6.08 11.52 11.13
C ASP A 105 6.84 12.70 10.49
N VAL A 106 7.37 12.50 9.29
CA VAL A 106 7.83 13.57 8.40
C VAL A 106 6.60 14.14 7.70
N LEU A 107 6.44 15.45 7.77
CA LEU A 107 5.25 16.13 7.23
C LEU A 107 5.24 16.13 5.68
N PRO A 108 4.06 16.20 5.05
CA PRO A 108 3.98 16.39 3.60
C PRO A 108 4.76 17.62 3.13
N GLY A 109 5.65 17.44 2.15
CA GLY A 109 6.51 18.50 1.63
C GLY A 109 7.70 18.88 2.53
N GLU A 110 7.93 18.15 3.62
CA GLU A 110 9.08 18.38 4.50
C GLU A 110 10.35 17.77 3.92
N VAL A 111 11.44 18.53 4.00
CA VAL A 111 12.81 18.03 3.94
C VAL A 111 13.41 18.12 5.33
N VAL A 112 13.58 16.99 5.99
CA VAL A 112 14.17 16.90 7.31
C VAL A 112 15.66 16.60 7.18
N THR A 113 16.49 17.32 7.92
CA THR A 113 17.93 17.09 8.00
C THR A 113 18.31 16.76 9.43
N ILE A 114 19.06 15.69 9.59
CA ILE A 114 19.58 15.25 10.90
C ILE A 114 21.08 15.30 10.85
N SER A 115 21.69 16.03 11.81
CA SER A 115 23.13 16.14 11.95
C SER A 115 23.55 16.06 13.43
N PRO A 116 24.79 15.64 13.74
CA PRO A 116 25.30 15.64 15.11
C PRO A 116 25.33 17.02 15.74
N GLU A 117 25.58 18.06 14.93
CA GLU A 117 25.78 19.44 15.41
C GLU A 117 24.45 20.14 15.74
N LYS A 118 23.40 19.87 14.94
CA LYS A 118 22.14 20.63 15.01
C LYS A 118 20.90 19.78 15.38
N GLY A 119 21.09 18.46 15.45
CA GLY A 119 19.97 17.56 15.67
C GLY A 119 19.04 17.51 14.46
N ILE A 120 17.72 17.65 14.67
CA ILE A 120 16.70 17.62 13.63
C ILE A 120 16.37 19.04 13.20
N GLU A 121 16.56 19.34 11.93
CA GLU A 121 16.12 20.59 11.27
C GLU A 121 15.07 20.27 10.21
N SER A 122 14.03 21.10 10.08
CA SER A 122 12.93 20.95 9.11
C SER A 122 12.93 22.09 8.12
N ASP A 123 12.81 21.79 6.82
CA ASP A 123 12.55 22.74 5.76
C ASP A 123 11.17 22.43 5.13
N MET A 124 10.22 23.34 5.31
CA MET A 124 8.83 23.24 4.84
C MET A 124 8.57 24.02 3.54
N THR A 125 9.60 24.42 2.82
CA THR A 125 9.49 25.25 1.59
C THR A 125 8.63 24.57 0.50
N MET A 126 8.53 23.23 0.50
CA MET A 126 7.73 22.49 -0.48
C MET A 126 6.32 22.12 0.04
N ALA A 127 5.99 22.49 1.27
CA ALA A 127 4.68 22.17 1.84
C ALA A 127 3.55 22.84 1.03
N LEU A 128 2.50 22.09 0.79
CA LEU A 128 1.28 22.58 0.17
C LEU A 128 0.26 22.97 1.25
N PRO A 129 -0.76 23.77 0.90
CA PRO A 129 -1.93 23.93 1.76
C PRO A 129 -2.55 22.58 2.11
N LYS A 130 -3.04 22.42 3.35
CA LYS A 130 -3.54 21.16 3.89
C LYS A 130 -4.64 20.52 3.03
N GLU A 131 -5.43 21.33 2.34
CA GLU A 131 -6.51 20.90 1.44
C GLU A 131 -5.99 20.18 0.19
N LYS A 132 -4.70 20.31 -0.12
CA LYS A 132 -4.04 19.63 -1.24
C LYS A 132 -3.29 18.38 -0.82
N GLU A 133 -3.20 18.09 0.48
CA GLU A 133 -2.61 16.83 0.95
C GLU A 133 -3.50 15.65 0.53
N ALA A 134 -2.89 14.49 0.26
CA ALA A 134 -3.61 13.33 -0.25
C ALA A 134 -2.83 12.05 0.05
N ARG A 135 -2.93 11.54 1.29
CA ARG A 135 -2.30 10.27 1.67
C ARG A 135 -2.83 9.13 0.82
N CYS A 136 -1.97 8.25 0.37
CA CYS A 136 -2.39 7.09 -0.38
C CYS A 136 -3.24 6.17 0.52
N ILE A 137 -4.52 6.01 0.20
CA ILE A 137 -5.41 5.12 0.97
C ILE A 137 -4.93 3.67 0.92
N PHE A 138 -4.22 3.29 -0.14
CA PHE A 138 -3.70 1.93 -0.31
C PHE A 138 -2.59 1.57 0.69
N GLU A 139 -1.94 2.55 1.32
CA GLU A 139 -1.04 2.28 2.45
C GLU A 139 -1.83 1.65 3.61
N TYR A 140 -3.04 2.13 3.91
CA TYR A 140 -3.91 1.58 4.96
C TYR A 140 -4.58 0.27 4.54
N ILE A 141 -4.93 0.10 3.26
CA ILE A 141 -5.61 -1.10 2.76
C ILE A 141 -4.65 -2.26 2.61
N TYR A 142 -3.47 -2.04 1.97
CA TYR A 142 -2.62 -3.13 1.52
C TYR A 142 -1.12 -2.94 1.80
N PHE A 143 -0.50 -1.79 1.44
CA PHE A 143 0.95 -1.68 1.36
C PHE A 143 1.64 -1.77 2.72
N ALA A 144 1.16 -0.99 3.71
CA ALA A 144 1.78 -0.96 5.02
C ALA A 144 1.52 -2.24 5.81
N ARG A 145 2.45 -2.58 6.68
CA ARG A 145 2.24 -3.66 7.64
C ARG A 145 1.14 -3.28 8.64
N PRO A 146 0.29 -4.23 9.07
CA PRO A 146 -0.82 -3.92 9.97
C PRO A 146 -0.38 -3.35 11.32
N ASP A 147 0.82 -3.67 11.78
CA ASP A 147 1.40 -3.16 13.02
C ASP A 147 2.01 -1.74 12.90
N SER A 148 1.87 -1.08 11.74
CA SER A 148 2.33 0.28 11.52
C SER A 148 1.29 1.33 11.87
N HIS A 149 1.80 2.53 12.25
CA HIS A 149 1.02 3.77 12.29
C HIS A 149 1.55 4.72 11.21
N ILE A 150 0.65 5.39 10.50
CA ILE A 150 0.97 6.39 9.48
C ILE A 150 0.17 7.65 9.77
N ASP A 151 0.85 8.78 9.89
CA ASP A 151 0.23 10.07 10.22
C ASP A 151 -0.71 9.97 11.46
N GLY A 152 -0.30 9.21 12.47
CA GLY A 152 -1.04 9.00 13.71
C GLY A 152 -2.15 7.94 13.64
N VAL A 153 -2.48 7.40 12.47
CA VAL A 153 -3.55 6.41 12.28
C VAL A 153 -3.01 4.99 12.24
N SER A 154 -3.59 4.09 13.03
CA SER A 154 -3.23 2.66 13.04
C SER A 154 -3.74 1.97 11.77
N VAL A 155 -2.84 1.35 11.03
CA VAL A 155 -3.16 0.53 9.84
C VAL A 155 -4.09 -0.64 10.22
N TYR A 156 -3.81 -1.31 11.33
CA TYR A 156 -4.65 -2.41 11.83
C TYR A 156 -6.07 -1.96 12.16
N ALA A 157 -6.20 -0.86 12.92
CA ALA A 157 -7.52 -0.32 13.28
C ALA A 157 -8.32 0.13 12.05
N SER A 158 -7.65 0.70 11.04
CA SER A 158 -8.26 1.08 9.76
C SER A 158 -8.83 -0.14 9.03
N ARG A 159 -8.08 -1.24 8.96
CA ARG A 159 -8.55 -2.49 8.33
C ARG A 159 -9.70 -3.15 9.09
N ILE A 160 -9.68 -3.13 10.44
CA ILE A 160 -10.81 -3.57 11.26
C ILE A 160 -12.07 -2.72 10.96
N LYS A 161 -11.92 -1.40 10.87
CA LYS A 161 -13.01 -0.49 10.49
C LYS A 161 -13.59 -0.83 9.12
N ALA A 162 -12.73 -1.04 8.11
CA ALA A 162 -13.14 -1.44 6.76
C ALA A 162 -14.02 -2.69 6.77
N GLY A 163 -13.63 -3.72 7.54
CA GLY A 163 -14.41 -4.93 7.71
C GLY A 163 -15.78 -4.69 8.37
N LYS A 164 -15.83 -3.84 9.39
CA LYS A 164 -17.10 -3.46 10.04
C LYS A 164 -18.04 -2.76 9.05
N PHE A 165 -17.53 -1.85 8.25
CA PHE A 165 -18.33 -1.16 7.22
C PHE A 165 -18.83 -2.13 6.16
N LEU A 166 -18.00 -3.08 5.71
CA LEU A 166 -18.43 -4.11 4.77
C LEU A 166 -19.57 -4.97 5.31
N ALA A 167 -19.56 -5.31 6.61
CA ALA A 167 -20.66 -6.03 7.23
C ALA A 167 -21.97 -5.23 7.29
N GLN A 168 -21.86 -3.91 7.44
CA GLN A 168 -23.01 -3.00 7.46
C GLN A 168 -23.58 -2.77 6.05
N ASP A 169 -22.70 -2.53 5.07
CA ASP A 169 -23.07 -2.09 3.73
C ASP A 169 -23.39 -3.28 2.80
N SER A 170 -22.83 -4.47 3.08
CA SER A 170 -23.00 -5.68 2.28
C SER A 170 -23.18 -6.93 3.15
N PRO A 171 -24.23 -6.98 3.99
CA PRO A 171 -24.50 -8.12 4.84
C PRO A 171 -24.89 -9.36 4.01
N VAL A 172 -24.60 -10.56 4.51
CA VAL A 172 -25.01 -11.82 3.94
C VAL A 172 -25.04 -12.89 5.03
N GLU A 173 -25.93 -13.84 4.93
CA GLU A 173 -25.96 -15.00 5.82
C GLU A 173 -24.85 -15.99 5.42
N ALA A 174 -24.05 -16.39 6.39
CA ALA A 174 -22.95 -17.35 6.22
C ALA A 174 -22.59 -18.03 7.54
N ASP A 175 -21.74 -19.05 7.44
CA ASP A 175 -21.34 -19.85 8.57
C ASP A 175 -19.90 -19.55 9.03
N LEU A 176 -19.11 -18.86 8.16
CA LEU A 176 -17.71 -18.58 8.40
C LEU A 176 -17.29 -17.28 7.70
N VAL A 177 -16.56 -16.42 8.42
CA VAL A 177 -15.80 -15.30 7.84
C VAL A 177 -14.32 -15.65 7.85
N THR A 178 -13.64 -15.48 6.74
CA THR A 178 -12.20 -15.69 6.60
C THR A 178 -11.53 -14.60 5.78
N GLY A 179 -10.27 -14.28 6.06
CA GLY A 179 -9.46 -13.35 5.29
C GLY A 179 -8.51 -14.07 4.34
N VAL A 180 -8.29 -13.49 3.16
CA VAL A 180 -7.17 -13.88 2.30
C VAL A 180 -5.88 -13.37 2.96
N PRO A 181 -4.96 -14.24 3.34
CA PRO A 181 -3.78 -13.81 4.09
C PRO A 181 -2.76 -13.08 3.21
N GLU A 182 -2.14 -12.03 3.75
CA GLU A 182 -2.31 -11.52 5.11
C GLU A 182 -3.18 -10.26 5.18
N SER A 183 -3.37 -9.57 4.03
CA SER A 183 -4.05 -8.28 3.91
C SER A 183 -5.52 -8.32 4.33
N GLY A 184 -6.25 -9.40 3.98
CA GLY A 184 -7.66 -9.54 4.30
C GLY A 184 -7.98 -9.91 5.76
N ASN A 185 -7.01 -10.39 6.54
CA ASN A 185 -7.27 -10.96 7.88
C ASN A 185 -7.87 -9.96 8.86
N ALA A 186 -7.34 -8.73 8.94
CA ALA A 186 -7.84 -7.73 9.87
C ALA A 186 -9.26 -7.26 9.49
N ALA A 187 -9.53 -7.07 8.19
CA ALA A 187 -10.86 -6.71 7.71
C ALA A 187 -11.86 -7.86 7.94
N ALA A 188 -11.44 -9.13 7.77
CA ALA A 188 -12.29 -10.28 8.07
C ALA A 188 -12.66 -10.36 9.56
N LEU A 189 -11.71 -10.08 10.45
CA LEU A 189 -12.01 -9.98 11.88
C LEU A 189 -13.01 -8.83 12.15
N GLY A 190 -12.82 -7.67 11.51
CA GLY A 190 -13.74 -6.54 11.62
C GLY A 190 -15.16 -6.87 11.15
N TYR A 191 -15.28 -7.59 10.03
CA TYR A 191 -16.55 -8.09 9.51
C TYR A 191 -17.24 -9.04 10.49
N SER A 192 -16.49 -10.02 11.00
CA SER A 192 -17.00 -10.99 11.99
C SER A 192 -17.50 -10.30 13.25
N LEU A 193 -16.75 -9.34 13.80
CA LEU A 193 -17.15 -8.58 15.00
C LEU A 193 -18.44 -7.78 14.79
N ALA A 194 -18.71 -7.29 13.58
CA ALA A 194 -19.90 -6.50 13.29
C ALA A 194 -21.11 -7.38 12.91
N SER A 195 -20.90 -8.47 12.19
CA SER A 195 -21.96 -9.38 11.74
C SER A 195 -22.37 -10.43 12.77
N GLY A 196 -21.49 -10.75 13.74
CA GLY A 196 -21.67 -11.87 14.65
C GLY A 196 -21.35 -13.24 14.04
N ILE A 197 -21.01 -13.33 12.75
CA ILE A 197 -20.62 -14.58 12.07
C ILE A 197 -19.20 -14.96 12.52
N PRO A 198 -18.95 -16.24 12.90
CA PRO A 198 -17.64 -16.66 13.40
C PRO A 198 -16.48 -16.39 12.44
N TYR A 199 -15.39 -15.83 12.94
CA TYR A 199 -14.12 -15.76 12.21
C TYR A 199 -13.36 -17.09 12.32
N GLY A 200 -12.78 -17.54 11.20
CA GLY A 200 -11.91 -18.72 11.19
C GLY A 200 -10.87 -18.66 10.07
N THR A 201 -9.80 -19.40 10.26
CA THR A 201 -8.73 -19.53 9.27
C THR A 201 -9.12 -20.58 8.24
N ALA A 202 -9.38 -20.16 7.00
CA ALA A 202 -9.63 -21.08 5.89
C ALA A 202 -8.39 -21.28 5.00
N PHE A 203 -7.39 -20.41 5.12
CA PHE A 203 -6.21 -20.42 4.27
C PHE A 203 -4.92 -20.56 5.07
N VAL A 204 -4.00 -21.35 4.55
CA VAL A 204 -2.62 -21.45 5.05
C VAL A 204 -1.66 -20.98 3.97
N LYS A 205 -0.84 -19.99 4.33
CA LYS A 205 0.21 -19.48 3.46
C LYS A 205 1.47 -20.33 3.58
N ASN A 206 2.00 -20.76 2.45
CA ASN A 206 3.28 -21.47 2.42
C ASN A 206 4.43 -20.48 2.66
N SER A 207 4.98 -20.50 3.87
CA SER A 207 6.07 -19.59 4.30
C SER A 207 7.40 -19.86 3.61
N TYR A 208 7.56 -21.03 2.98
CA TYR A 208 8.80 -21.40 2.26
C TYR A 208 8.89 -20.77 0.86
N VAL A 209 7.80 -20.20 0.36
CA VAL A 209 7.76 -19.58 -0.97
C VAL A 209 7.79 -18.06 -0.85
N GLY A 210 8.89 -17.45 -1.29
CA GLY A 210 9.07 -16.00 -1.29
C GLY A 210 8.08 -15.23 -2.19
N ARG A 211 8.12 -13.89 -2.18
CA ARG A 211 7.23 -13.03 -3.01
C ARG A 211 7.43 -13.31 -4.51
N THR A 212 6.36 -13.73 -5.20
CA THR A 212 6.38 -14.13 -6.63
C THR A 212 6.08 -12.98 -7.60
N PHE A 213 5.79 -11.77 -7.13
CA PHE A 213 5.53 -10.61 -7.99
C PHE A 213 6.72 -10.20 -8.88
N ILE A 214 7.91 -10.73 -8.62
CA ILE A 214 9.16 -10.42 -9.32
C ILE A 214 9.46 -11.38 -10.50
N LYS A 215 8.59 -12.37 -10.78
CA LYS A 215 8.82 -13.32 -11.89
C LYS A 215 8.28 -12.80 -13.23
N PRO A 216 9.08 -12.81 -14.32
CA PRO A 216 8.74 -12.16 -15.59
C PRO A 216 7.65 -12.84 -16.43
N LYS A 217 7.32 -14.12 -16.22
CA LYS A 217 6.38 -14.87 -17.08
C LYS A 217 5.00 -15.10 -16.44
N GLN A 218 3.94 -14.84 -17.21
CA GLN A 218 2.54 -14.98 -16.78
C GLN A 218 2.16 -16.41 -16.39
N SER A 219 2.60 -17.42 -17.12
CA SER A 219 2.38 -18.85 -16.80
C SER A 219 3.04 -19.31 -15.50
N SER A 220 4.15 -18.67 -15.10
CA SER A 220 4.79 -18.93 -13.80
C SER A 220 4.14 -18.18 -12.62
N ARG A 221 3.27 -17.17 -12.89
CA ARG A 221 2.48 -16.48 -11.86
C ARG A 221 1.25 -17.31 -11.47
N GLU A 222 0.62 -17.98 -12.41
CA GLU A 222 -0.56 -18.83 -12.18
C GLU A 222 -0.23 -20.05 -11.32
N SER A 223 0.84 -20.78 -11.60
CA SER A 223 1.30 -21.88 -10.75
C SER A 223 1.80 -21.43 -9.37
N SER A 224 2.23 -20.18 -9.24
CA SER A 224 2.77 -19.65 -7.97
C SER A 224 1.71 -19.29 -6.93
N VAL A 225 0.45 -19.04 -7.28
CA VAL A 225 -0.62 -18.86 -6.28
C VAL A 225 -0.95 -20.19 -5.60
N GLN A 226 -1.01 -21.31 -6.32
CA GLN A 226 -1.25 -22.64 -5.74
C GLN A 226 -0.15 -23.09 -4.79
N VAL A 227 1.12 -22.73 -5.10
CA VAL A 227 2.25 -23.08 -4.23
C VAL A 227 2.26 -22.22 -2.95
N LYS A 228 1.58 -21.08 -2.96
CA LYS A 228 1.61 -20.10 -1.86
C LYS A 228 0.46 -20.19 -0.89
N LEU A 229 -0.70 -20.64 -1.34
CA LEU A 229 -1.93 -20.60 -0.56
C LEU A 229 -2.65 -21.94 -0.67
N ASN A 230 -2.95 -22.56 0.47
CA ASN A 230 -3.74 -23.78 0.56
C ASN A 230 -5.00 -23.52 1.37
N VAL A 231 -6.11 -24.18 1.00
CA VAL A 231 -7.36 -24.14 1.75
C VAL A 231 -7.40 -25.26 2.78
N LEU A 232 -7.81 -24.94 3.99
CA LEU A 232 -8.12 -25.92 5.05
C LEU A 232 -9.51 -26.50 4.80
N ARG A 233 -9.58 -27.68 4.17
CA ARG A 233 -10.84 -28.36 3.82
C ARG A 233 -11.77 -28.51 5.02
N GLU A 234 -11.26 -28.92 6.17
CA GLU A 234 -12.03 -29.10 7.40
C GLU A 234 -12.68 -27.81 7.91
N ALA A 235 -12.09 -26.67 7.60
CA ALA A 235 -12.62 -25.37 8.00
C ALA A 235 -13.81 -24.92 7.13
N VAL A 236 -13.87 -25.34 5.85
CA VAL A 236 -14.79 -24.79 4.84
C VAL A 236 -15.82 -25.80 4.30
N ALA A 237 -15.55 -27.11 4.39
CA ALA A 237 -16.45 -28.13 3.81
C ALA A 237 -17.86 -28.04 4.40
N GLY A 238 -18.88 -27.97 3.52
CA GLY A 238 -20.28 -27.88 3.87
C GLY A 238 -20.73 -26.51 4.40
N LYS A 239 -19.88 -25.48 4.35
CA LYS A 239 -20.18 -24.15 4.88
C LYS A 239 -20.39 -23.11 3.78
N ARG A 240 -21.21 -22.10 4.08
CA ARG A 240 -21.28 -20.82 3.38
C ARG A 240 -20.17 -19.93 3.93
N VAL A 241 -19.27 -19.48 3.06
CA VAL A 241 -18.02 -18.78 3.45
C VAL A 241 -18.05 -17.35 2.96
N ILE A 242 -17.81 -16.39 3.85
CA ILE A 242 -17.47 -15.01 3.49
C ILE A 242 -15.96 -14.91 3.41
N MET A 243 -15.45 -14.65 2.22
CA MET A 243 -14.04 -14.40 1.94
C MET A 243 -13.78 -12.90 1.85
N ILE A 244 -12.92 -12.37 2.71
CA ILE A 244 -12.52 -10.97 2.70
C ILE A 244 -11.14 -10.84 2.07
N ASP A 245 -11.01 -9.96 1.05
CA ASP A 245 -9.73 -9.60 0.44
C ASP A 245 -9.58 -8.07 0.38
N ASP A 246 -8.36 -7.58 0.11
CA ASP A 246 -8.07 -6.16 0.04
C ASP A 246 -8.58 -5.51 -1.25
N SER A 247 -8.40 -6.16 -2.39
CA SER A 247 -8.70 -5.59 -3.70
C SER A 247 -8.86 -6.63 -4.80
N ILE A 248 -9.62 -6.29 -5.84
CA ILE A 248 -9.66 -7.03 -7.11
C ILE A 248 -9.16 -6.10 -8.22
N VAL A 249 -8.00 -6.45 -8.80
CA VAL A 249 -7.42 -5.68 -9.91
C VAL A 249 -7.78 -6.31 -11.26
N ARG A 250 -7.33 -7.54 -11.52
CA ARG A 250 -7.58 -8.27 -12.78
C ARG A 250 -8.59 -9.42 -12.66
N GLY A 251 -8.95 -9.80 -11.45
CA GLY A 251 -9.89 -10.88 -11.14
C GLY A 251 -9.34 -12.30 -11.19
N THR A 252 -8.22 -12.55 -11.87
CA THR A 252 -7.65 -13.89 -12.02
C THR A 252 -7.25 -14.57 -10.70
N THR A 253 -6.75 -13.80 -9.75
CA THR A 253 -6.42 -14.29 -8.40
C THR A 253 -7.69 -14.63 -7.62
N SER A 254 -8.69 -13.76 -7.65
CA SER A 254 -9.95 -13.94 -6.91
C SER A 254 -10.75 -15.12 -7.44
N ASP A 255 -10.89 -15.29 -8.78
CA ASP A 255 -11.48 -16.46 -9.43
C ASP A 255 -10.83 -17.75 -8.92
N ARG A 256 -9.51 -17.78 -8.90
CA ARG A 256 -8.79 -18.95 -8.44
C ARG A 256 -9.02 -19.27 -6.96
N ILE A 257 -9.00 -18.25 -6.09
CA ILE A 257 -9.22 -18.45 -4.65
C ILE A 257 -10.66 -18.93 -4.41
N VAL A 258 -11.65 -18.39 -5.12
CA VAL A 258 -13.04 -18.86 -5.05
C VAL A 258 -13.14 -20.32 -5.46
N ARG A 259 -12.51 -20.72 -6.57
CA ARG A 259 -12.49 -22.14 -6.99
C ARG A 259 -11.83 -23.04 -5.95
N MET A 260 -10.73 -22.61 -5.35
CA MET A 260 -10.07 -23.38 -4.28
C MET A 260 -10.98 -23.63 -3.08
N LEU A 261 -11.81 -22.65 -2.68
CA LEU A 261 -12.80 -22.82 -1.61
C LEU A 261 -13.90 -23.80 -2.02
N ARG A 262 -14.39 -23.73 -3.25
CA ARG A 262 -15.39 -24.65 -3.78
C ARG A 262 -14.86 -26.08 -3.89
N ASP A 263 -13.66 -26.26 -4.39
CA ASP A 263 -12.99 -27.57 -4.48
C ASP A 263 -12.72 -28.18 -3.09
N ALA A 264 -12.58 -27.33 -2.08
CA ALA A 264 -12.47 -27.74 -0.69
C ALA A 264 -13.83 -28.05 -0.05
N GLY A 265 -14.96 -27.85 -0.77
CA GLY A 265 -16.30 -28.23 -0.35
C GLY A 265 -17.14 -27.10 0.26
N ALA A 266 -16.77 -25.83 0.06
CA ALA A 266 -17.64 -24.71 0.43
C ALA A 266 -18.95 -24.76 -0.41
N THR A 267 -20.09 -24.58 0.25
CA THR A 267 -21.41 -24.60 -0.41
C THR A 267 -21.73 -23.27 -1.09
N GLU A 268 -21.34 -22.17 -0.46
CA GLU A 268 -21.41 -20.82 -1.00
C GLU A 268 -20.13 -20.05 -0.69
N VAL A 269 -19.75 -19.13 -1.61
CA VAL A 269 -18.59 -18.25 -1.45
C VAL A 269 -19.00 -16.82 -1.74
N HIS A 270 -19.09 -16.03 -0.68
CA HIS A 270 -19.41 -14.60 -0.74
C HIS A 270 -18.14 -13.78 -0.61
N VAL A 271 -17.84 -12.94 -1.61
CA VAL A 271 -16.62 -12.13 -1.64
C VAL A 271 -16.90 -10.72 -1.15
N ARG A 272 -16.06 -10.22 -0.25
CA ARG A 272 -16.11 -8.84 0.24
C ARG A 272 -14.73 -8.21 0.13
N ILE A 273 -14.67 -7.02 -0.46
CA ILE A 273 -13.41 -6.35 -0.80
C ILE A 273 -13.30 -5.06 0.00
N SER A 274 -12.21 -4.93 0.77
CA SER A 274 -11.98 -3.79 1.66
C SER A 274 -11.45 -2.54 0.97
N SER A 275 -11.55 -2.48 -0.36
CA SER A 275 -11.37 -1.27 -1.17
C SER A 275 -12.57 -1.04 -2.08
N PRO A 276 -12.74 0.16 -2.66
CA PRO A 276 -13.61 0.38 -3.81
C PRO A 276 -13.09 -0.35 -5.06
N PRO A 277 -13.94 -0.52 -6.11
CA PRO A 277 -13.48 -1.03 -7.38
C PRO A 277 -12.41 -0.13 -8.02
N PHE A 278 -11.36 -0.73 -8.59
CA PHE A 278 -10.38 0.00 -9.37
C PHE A 278 -10.93 0.37 -10.74
N LEU A 279 -11.22 1.66 -10.95
CA LEU A 279 -11.78 2.18 -12.21
C LEU A 279 -10.71 2.83 -13.11
N TRP A 280 -9.58 3.23 -12.52
CA TRP A 280 -8.50 3.95 -13.19
C TRP A 280 -7.13 3.42 -12.79
N PRO A 281 -6.13 3.48 -13.70
CA PRO A 281 -4.74 3.20 -13.35
C PRO A 281 -4.24 4.18 -12.28
N CYS A 282 -3.38 3.69 -11.39
CA CYS A 282 -2.68 4.54 -10.45
C CYS A 282 -1.32 4.97 -11.02
N TYR A 283 -1.07 6.28 -11.06
CA TYR A 283 0.21 6.83 -11.56
C TYR A 283 1.27 7.03 -10.46
N PHE A 284 0.95 6.69 -9.19
CA PHE A 284 1.78 7.05 -8.04
C PHE A 284 2.34 5.87 -7.24
N GLY A 285 2.00 4.64 -7.56
CA GLY A 285 2.56 3.54 -6.78
C GLY A 285 2.04 2.14 -7.10
N THR A 286 0.94 2.00 -7.83
CA THR A 286 0.42 0.70 -8.23
C THR A 286 0.77 0.44 -9.70
N ASP A 287 1.43 -0.68 -9.99
CA ASP A 287 1.82 -1.08 -11.35
C ASP A 287 0.61 -1.61 -12.14
N ILE A 288 -0.21 -0.70 -12.63
CA ILE A 288 -1.35 -0.99 -13.51
C ILE A 288 -1.18 -0.12 -14.76
N PRO A 289 -0.62 -0.67 -15.84
CA PRO A 289 -0.21 0.13 -16.99
C PRO A 289 -1.38 0.60 -17.88
N ALA A 290 -2.52 -0.11 -17.88
CA ALA A 290 -3.64 0.18 -18.78
C ALA A 290 -4.98 -0.09 -18.10
N ARG A 291 -5.96 0.78 -18.39
CA ARG A 291 -7.31 0.73 -17.82
C ARG A 291 -8.07 -0.54 -18.20
N GLU A 292 -7.82 -1.04 -19.41
CA GLU A 292 -8.44 -2.24 -19.97
C GLU A 292 -8.05 -3.53 -19.20
N GLN A 293 -6.97 -3.47 -18.42
CA GLN A 293 -6.55 -4.59 -17.57
C GLN A 293 -7.29 -4.65 -16.23
N LEU A 294 -8.04 -3.59 -15.89
CA LEU A 294 -8.86 -3.56 -14.69
C LEU A 294 -10.16 -4.33 -14.91
N ILE A 295 -10.45 -5.27 -13.99
CA ILE A 295 -11.69 -6.05 -14.10
C ILE A 295 -12.94 -5.17 -14.02
N ALA A 296 -12.90 -4.09 -13.24
CA ALA A 296 -14.00 -3.17 -13.06
C ALA A 296 -14.17 -2.15 -14.22
N TYR A 297 -13.28 -2.18 -15.22
CA TYR A 297 -13.44 -1.34 -16.40
C TYR A 297 -14.62 -1.80 -17.25
N ASN A 298 -15.62 -0.93 -17.40
CA ASN A 298 -16.86 -1.18 -18.16
C ASN A 298 -17.63 -2.45 -17.73
N ARG A 299 -17.56 -2.85 -16.45
CA ARG A 299 -18.32 -3.97 -15.90
C ARG A 299 -19.06 -3.59 -14.64
N THR A 300 -20.23 -4.18 -14.45
CA THR A 300 -21.00 -4.07 -13.21
C THR A 300 -20.42 -5.00 -12.13
N ILE A 301 -20.83 -4.80 -10.88
CA ILE A 301 -20.43 -5.66 -9.76
C ILE A 301 -20.95 -7.09 -10.00
N GLU A 302 -22.15 -7.24 -10.55
CA GLU A 302 -22.77 -8.53 -10.89
C GLU A 302 -21.96 -9.28 -11.97
N GLU A 303 -21.51 -8.59 -13.02
CA GLU A 303 -20.65 -9.19 -14.03
C GLU A 303 -19.30 -9.62 -13.46
N ILE A 304 -18.69 -8.80 -12.57
CA ILE A 304 -17.45 -9.16 -11.90
C ILE A 304 -17.68 -10.39 -11.00
N CYS A 305 -18.78 -10.42 -10.25
CA CYS A 305 -19.17 -11.54 -9.40
C CYS A 305 -19.25 -12.86 -10.19
N GLN A 306 -19.89 -12.82 -11.37
CA GLN A 306 -19.96 -13.98 -12.28
C GLN A 306 -18.58 -14.41 -12.79
N ILE A 307 -17.73 -13.44 -13.19
CA ILE A 307 -16.37 -13.72 -13.70
C ILE A 307 -15.51 -14.43 -12.65
N ILE A 308 -15.60 -14.00 -11.39
CA ILE A 308 -14.81 -14.63 -10.30
C ILE A 308 -15.49 -15.87 -9.71
N GLY A 309 -16.70 -16.23 -10.18
CA GLY A 309 -17.44 -17.42 -9.76
C GLY A 309 -17.97 -17.38 -8.32
N ALA A 310 -18.16 -16.19 -7.75
CA ALA A 310 -18.70 -16.00 -6.40
C ALA A 310 -20.25 -15.98 -6.42
N ASP A 311 -20.87 -16.29 -5.26
CA ASP A 311 -22.33 -16.21 -5.08
C ASP A 311 -22.78 -14.77 -4.83
N SER A 312 -21.95 -13.96 -4.20
CA SER A 312 -22.15 -12.51 -4.09
C SER A 312 -20.81 -11.76 -3.97
N LEU A 313 -20.80 -10.52 -4.42
CA LEU A 313 -19.67 -9.62 -4.35
C LEU A 313 -20.09 -8.28 -3.75
N GLY A 314 -19.31 -7.77 -2.79
CA GLY A 314 -19.48 -6.45 -2.22
C GLY A 314 -18.13 -5.73 -2.08
N TYR A 315 -18.11 -4.44 -2.37
CA TYR A 315 -16.97 -3.57 -2.23
C TYR A 315 -17.21 -2.55 -1.11
N LEU A 316 -16.12 -2.10 -0.50
CA LEU A 316 -16.17 -0.96 0.42
C LEU A 316 -16.53 0.32 -0.35
N GLY A 317 -17.52 1.07 0.15
CA GLY A 317 -17.90 2.34 -0.44
C GLY A 317 -16.80 3.40 -0.30
N ILE A 318 -16.64 4.25 -1.33
CA ILE A 318 -15.63 5.32 -1.34
C ILE A 318 -15.81 6.30 -0.16
N ASP A 319 -17.05 6.55 0.26
CA ASP A 319 -17.37 7.45 1.38
C ASP A 319 -16.85 6.93 2.72
N ARG A 320 -16.72 5.60 2.87
CA ARG A 320 -16.17 4.95 4.06
C ARG A 320 -14.66 5.11 4.22
N LEU A 321 -13.95 5.39 3.13
CA LEU A 321 -12.48 5.50 3.15
C LEU A 321 -11.99 6.65 4.04
N LYS A 322 -12.71 7.76 4.04
CA LYS A 322 -12.37 8.91 4.89
C LYS A 322 -12.53 8.59 6.38
N GLU A 323 -13.59 7.86 6.73
CA GLU A 323 -13.81 7.42 8.12
C GLU A 323 -12.77 6.37 8.53
N MET A 324 -12.39 5.48 7.59
CA MET A 324 -11.34 4.47 7.78
C MET A 324 -9.99 5.12 8.10
N ALA A 325 -9.66 6.22 7.43
CA ALA A 325 -8.44 7.01 7.60
C ALA A 325 -8.58 8.12 8.67
N GLU A 326 -9.58 8.04 9.56
CA GLU A 326 -9.80 8.98 10.67
C GLU A 326 -9.91 10.46 10.26
N GLY A 327 -10.43 10.71 9.05
CA GLY A 327 -10.63 12.06 8.52
C GLY A 327 -9.41 12.67 7.84
N LEU A 328 -8.29 11.95 7.72
CA LEU A 328 -7.13 12.42 6.96
C LEU A 328 -7.50 12.69 5.50
N PRO A 329 -6.90 13.70 4.88
CA PRO A 329 -6.99 13.89 3.42
C PRO A 329 -6.36 12.69 2.71
N ILE A 330 -7.13 12.03 1.85
CA ILE A 330 -6.73 10.80 1.16
C ILE A 330 -6.80 10.94 -0.36
N CYS A 331 -5.92 10.22 -1.05
CA CYS A 331 -6.00 9.93 -2.48
C CYS A 331 -6.82 8.66 -2.68
N THR A 332 -7.84 8.74 -3.52
CA THR A 332 -8.76 7.64 -3.87
C THR A 332 -8.72 7.33 -5.35
#